data_6e62089fa9623e84d15206d38ce8e7e5
#
_entry.id   6e62089fa9623e84d15206d38ce8e7e5
#
_cell.length_a   1.000
_cell.length_b   1.000
_cell.length_c   1.000
_cell.angle_alpha   90.00
_cell.angle_beta   90.00
_cell.angle_gamma   90.00
#
_symmetry.space_group_name_H-M   'P 1'
#
loop_
_entity.id
_entity.type
_entity.pdbx_description
1 polymer ?
#
loop_
_entity_poly.entity_id
_entity_poly.type
_entity_poly.pdbx_seq_one_letter_code
_entity_poly.pdbx_strand_id
1 'polypeptide(L)'
;MPSSIRRMATAPRRGGRLLALVSAALLLFIGCRAKSNDESNRGMEPPTVRLIHPDARKIVRVVGQPSFVEPYERTSVYPKVMGYIEKWNVDIGDSVKKNEPLATLFVPELVEDLGTKKATVELDKERIDLARKVVEVADADVQAADAALAEAKAILTKFQAQVDRWESEVERLSREVKKGVVDPQILLESTNQAKASTAARDAANATIQKAQAELLSKKASLAKAKVDVSVARADLSVAESEARRLDAWVGYLTLPAPFDGVIVARNANTRDFVLPLAGDPTAMQGAPYLAPGSKAAPVYVVDRTDVVRIYVDIPERDANYVRVGTKAQVRIEAFRDEWIPAAVTRTSWALNATSRTLRAEIDLHNTQTPKAYRDSGKHEIEERPPGAANQILPNMYAYAKVFIERPHARCVPLEALVRTGGQTFFWNCDEGKAQRMEVQIGVNDGHWFEVTNRRPAPKNSDAKLNEASWTPIDGSEQVILGDLSLLTEGAAVQVAPATDAAKPEMSSTANR
;
A
#
# COMPACT_ATOMS: atom_id res chain seq x y z
N MET A 1 40.74 -6.92 -29.52
CA MET A 1 42.04 -7.64 -29.60
C MET A 1 42.29 -8.35 -28.32
N PRO A 2 42.95 -9.50 -28.34
CA PRO A 2 42.25 -10.81 -28.36
C PRO A 2 42.81 -11.80 -27.30
N SER A 3 42.15 -12.98 -27.33
CA SER A 3 42.69 -14.35 -27.05
C SER A 3 42.95 -14.72 -25.59
N SER A 4 42.66 -15.93 -25.10
CA SER A 4 42.77 -17.29 -25.69
C SER A 4 42.07 -18.24 -24.73
N ILE A 5 41.13 -19.12 -25.11
CA ILE A 5 41.29 -20.47 -25.66
C ILE A 5 42.37 -21.34 -24.96
N ARG A 6 41.90 -22.36 -24.31
CA ARG A 6 42.43 -23.77 -24.21
C ARG A 6 41.37 -24.58 -23.45
N ARG A 7 40.63 -25.47 -24.02
CA ARG A 7 40.77 -26.77 -24.71
C ARG A 7 41.80 -27.72 -24.11
N MET A 8 41.31 -28.93 -23.97
CA MET A 8 41.95 -30.27 -23.97
C MET A 8 41.72 -31.00 -22.65
N ALA A 9 41.43 -32.27 -22.59
CA ALA A 9 41.24 -33.33 -23.61
C ALA A 9 40.86 -34.62 -22.89
N THR A 10 39.95 -35.37 -23.49
CA THR A 10 40.00 -36.81 -23.85
C THR A 10 40.38 -37.88 -22.84
N ALA A 11 39.55 -38.89 -22.87
CA ALA A 11 39.64 -40.25 -22.34
C ALA A 11 40.89 -41.04 -22.80
N PRO A 12 41.20 -42.26 -22.28
CA PRO A 12 40.69 -43.41 -23.02
C PRO A 12 40.36 -44.71 -22.23
N ARG A 13 39.52 -45.49 -22.90
CA ARG A 13 39.28 -46.91 -22.91
C ARG A 13 40.45 -47.85 -22.54
N ARG A 14 40.07 -49.01 -21.90
CA ARG A 14 40.55 -50.40 -22.12
C ARG A 14 39.78 -51.27 -21.12
N GLY A 15 39.06 -52.31 -21.44
CA GLY A 15 39.28 -53.38 -22.44
C GLY A 15 39.74 -54.68 -21.74
N GLY A 16 38.93 -55.72 -21.76
CA GLY A 16 39.29 -57.07 -21.29
C GLY A 16 38.03 -57.86 -20.92
N ARG A 17 37.43 -58.50 -21.79
CA ARG A 17 37.34 -59.87 -22.33
C ARG A 17 37.82 -60.95 -21.39
N LEU A 18 36.90 -61.93 -21.09
CA LEU A 18 37.04 -63.38 -21.08
C LEU A 18 35.68 -63.94 -20.64
N LEU A 19 34.93 -64.54 -21.55
CA LEU A 19 34.92 -65.89 -22.10
C LEU A 19 34.60 -66.99 -21.07
N ALA A 20 33.31 -67.43 -21.15
CA ALA A 20 32.84 -68.79 -21.53
C ALA A 20 33.22 -69.99 -20.67
N LEU A 21 32.18 -70.75 -20.29
CA LEU A 21 32.04 -72.22 -20.30
C LEU A 21 30.65 -72.56 -19.80
N VAL A 22 29.62 -72.89 -20.54
CA VAL A 22 29.22 -74.12 -21.25
C VAL A 22 29.48 -75.39 -20.53
N SER A 23 28.42 -76.06 -20.11
CA SER A 23 28.13 -77.51 -20.19
C SER A 23 26.94 -77.78 -19.24
N ALA A 24 25.72 -78.01 -19.69
CA ALA A 24 25.21 -79.29 -20.22
C ALA A 24 25.27 -80.47 -19.20
N ALA A 25 24.15 -80.79 -18.61
CA ALA A 25 23.78 -82.16 -18.24
C ALA A 25 22.30 -82.33 -18.29
N LEU A 26 21.95 -83.07 -19.26
CA LEU A 26 20.64 -83.56 -19.69
C LEU A 26 20.28 -84.79 -18.90
N LEU A 27 18.98 -85.03 -18.65
CA LEU A 27 18.30 -86.28 -18.39
C LEU A 27 18.46 -87.01 -17.05
N LEU A 28 17.36 -87.09 -16.31
CA LEU A 28 16.73 -88.38 -16.06
C LEU A 28 15.26 -88.20 -15.65
N PHE A 29 14.44 -88.82 -16.46
CA PHE A 29 13.02 -89.17 -16.22
C PHE A 29 12.91 -90.00 -14.98
N ILE A 30 11.84 -89.76 -14.15
CA ILE A 30 10.99 -90.81 -13.61
C ILE A 30 9.68 -90.15 -13.23
N GLY A 31 8.63 -90.63 -13.84
CA GLY A 31 7.29 -90.21 -13.54
C GLY A 31 6.75 -90.70 -12.21
N CYS A 32 6.08 -89.86 -11.51
CA CYS A 32 5.08 -90.29 -10.52
C CYS A 32 3.78 -89.59 -10.86
N ARG A 33 2.85 -90.36 -11.35
CA ARG A 33 1.43 -90.08 -11.53
C ARG A 33 0.83 -90.00 -10.15
N ALA A 34 0.72 -88.80 -9.58
CA ALA A 34 -0.03 -88.56 -8.35
C ALA A 34 -1.43 -88.11 -8.72
N LYS A 35 -2.39 -88.82 -8.17
CA LYS A 35 -3.83 -88.60 -8.25
C LYS A 35 -4.16 -87.16 -8.00
N SER A 36 -5.00 -86.60 -8.87
CA SER A 36 -5.76 -85.37 -8.61
C SER A 36 -6.67 -85.59 -7.40
N ASN A 37 -6.22 -85.10 -6.25
CA ASN A 37 -7.19 -84.86 -5.18
C ASN A 37 -7.88 -83.53 -5.48
N ASP A 38 -9.12 -83.66 -5.83
CA ASP A 38 -10.13 -82.65 -5.89
C ASP A 38 -10.51 -82.25 -4.45
N GLU A 39 -9.63 -81.47 -3.80
CA GLU A 39 -9.83 -80.85 -2.47
C GLU A 39 -9.40 -79.40 -2.48
N SER A 40 -10.16 -78.60 -3.23
CA SER A 40 -10.08 -77.12 -3.11
C SER A 40 -11.39 -76.46 -3.39
N ASN A 41 -12.47 -76.98 -2.85
CA ASN A 41 -13.67 -76.19 -2.69
C ASN A 41 -14.18 -76.28 -1.24
N ARG A 42 -13.27 -75.98 -0.29
CA ARG A 42 -13.73 -75.46 0.99
C ARG A 42 -14.13 -74.03 0.71
N GLY A 43 -15.40 -73.77 0.56
CA GLY A 43 -15.95 -72.43 0.58
C GLY A 43 -15.38 -71.72 1.79
N MET A 44 -14.49 -70.73 1.55
CA MET A 44 -14.06 -69.80 2.59
C MET A 44 -15.36 -69.22 3.13
N GLU A 45 -15.67 -69.47 4.40
CA GLU A 45 -16.75 -68.76 5.06
C GLU A 45 -16.61 -67.26 4.79
N PRO A 46 -17.69 -66.56 4.38
CA PRO A 46 -17.59 -65.15 4.09
C PRO A 46 -17.02 -64.43 5.31
N PRO A 47 -16.02 -63.52 5.12
CA PRO A 47 -15.41 -62.83 6.23
C PRO A 47 -16.44 -62.04 7.01
N THR A 48 -16.41 -62.22 8.35
CA THR A 48 -17.29 -61.51 9.26
C THR A 48 -16.80 -60.07 9.41
N VAL A 49 -17.63 -59.09 9.02
CA VAL A 49 -17.31 -57.66 9.00
C VAL A 49 -18.31 -56.87 9.85
N ARG A 50 -17.83 -55.73 10.39
CA ARG A 50 -18.73 -54.75 11.04
C ARG A 50 -19.05 -53.66 10.04
N LEU A 51 -20.30 -53.18 10.08
CA LEU A 51 -20.73 -52.05 9.27
C LEU A 51 -20.78 -50.78 10.12
N ILE A 52 -20.36 -49.69 9.54
CA ILE A 52 -20.52 -48.34 10.10
C ILE A 52 -21.10 -47.43 9.01
N HIS A 53 -21.75 -46.38 9.45
CA HIS A 53 -22.18 -45.28 8.57
C HIS A 53 -21.25 -44.09 8.74
N PRO A 54 -20.96 -43.32 7.66
CA PRO A 54 -20.24 -42.05 7.80
C PRO A 54 -20.99 -41.11 8.73
N ASP A 55 -20.45 -40.90 9.92
CA ASP A 55 -21.11 -40.17 10.99
C ASP A 55 -20.83 -38.68 10.91
N ALA A 56 -21.86 -37.85 11.14
CA ALA A 56 -21.69 -36.41 11.16
C ALA A 56 -21.11 -35.98 12.50
N ARG A 57 -19.83 -35.59 12.50
CA ARG A 57 -19.14 -35.13 13.73
C ARG A 57 -18.33 -33.89 13.53
N LYS A 58 -18.03 -33.24 14.65
CA LYS A 58 -17.06 -32.13 14.65
C LYS A 58 -15.66 -32.71 14.58
N ILE A 59 -14.92 -32.31 13.54
CA ILE A 59 -13.50 -32.65 13.39
C ILE A 59 -12.66 -31.38 13.54
N VAL A 60 -11.53 -31.48 14.24
CA VAL A 60 -10.61 -30.36 14.45
C VAL A 60 -9.21 -30.79 14.04
N ARG A 61 -8.73 -30.20 12.94
CA ARG A 61 -7.34 -30.37 12.52
C ARG A 61 -6.49 -29.24 13.06
N VAL A 62 -5.39 -29.57 13.70
CA VAL A 62 -4.43 -28.60 14.21
C VAL A 62 -3.25 -28.51 13.24
N VAL A 63 -3.03 -27.31 12.70
CA VAL A 63 -1.86 -27.00 11.87
C VAL A 63 -0.89 -26.19 12.73
N GLY A 64 0.19 -26.83 13.18
CA GLY A 64 1.24 -26.20 13.96
C GLY A 64 2.40 -25.77 13.08
N GLN A 65 2.88 -24.53 13.22
CA GLN A 65 3.97 -23.97 12.45
C GLN A 65 4.91 -23.13 13.32
N PRO A 66 6.23 -23.27 13.15
CA PRO A 66 7.19 -22.33 13.73
C PRO A 66 7.05 -20.96 13.07
N SER A 67 7.27 -19.93 13.85
CA SER A 67 7.10 -18.55 13.42
C SER A 67 8.03 -17.60 14.20
N PHE A 68 8.04 -16.33 13.79
CA PHE A 68 8.71 -15.26 14.50
C PHE A 68 7.71 -14.13 14.74
N VAL A 69 7.96 -13.40 15.81
CA VAL A 69 7.24 -12.16 16.10
C VAL A 69 7.81 -11.05 15.25
N GLU A 70 6.98 -10.40 14.47
CA GLU A 70 7.35 -9.21 13.70
C GLU A 70 6.66 -7.97 14.30
N PRO A 71 7.23 -6.78 14.18
CA PRO A 71 6.52 -5.56 14.54
C PRO A 71 5.32 -5.38 13.61
N TYR A 72 4.28 -4.69 14.08
CA TYR A 72 3.12 -4.38 13.24
C TYR A 72 3.53 -3.57 11.99
N GLU A 73 4.45 -2.62 12.19
CA GLU A 73 5.03 -1.78 11.16
C GLU A 73 6.50 -1.48 11.51
N ARG A 74 7.38 -1.54 10.51
CA ARG A 74 8.79 -1.19 10.64
C ARG A 74 9.14 -0.18 9.56
N THR A 75 9.73 0.94 9.97
CA THR A 75 10.17 1.97 9.03
C THR A 75 11.63 2.33 9.27
N SER A 76 12.39 2.28 8.19
CA SER A 76 13.75 2.80 8.14
C SER A 76 13.72 4.28 7.78
N VAL A 77 14.19 5.14 8.67
CA VAL A 77 14.16 6.59 8.51
C VAL A 77 15.45 7.04 7.82
N TYR A 78 15.29 7.64 6.65
CA TYR A 78 16.37 8.22 5.87
C TYR A 78 16.23 9.74 5.82
N PRO A 79 17.34 10.49 5.76
CA PRO A 79 17.28 11.93 5.51
C PRO A 79 16.83 12.18 4.07
N LYS A 80 16.14 13.28 3.81
CA LYS A 80 15.82 13.75 2.45
C LYS A 80 16.90 14.67 1.89
N VAL A 81 17.70 15.28 2.78
CA VAL A 81 18.78 16.19 2.46
C VAL A 81 20.07 15.59 2.98
N MET A 82 21.15 15.70 2.22
CA MET A 82 22.48 15.34 2.71
C MET A 82 22.97 16.38 3.70
N GLY A 83 23.69 15.94 4.72
CA GLY A 83 24.24 16.83 5.73
C GLY A 83 24.92 16.07 6.85
N TYR A 84 25.39 16.80 7.84
CA TYR A 84 25.98 16.22 9.05
C TYR A 84 24.94 16.13 10.15
N ILE A 85 24.98 15.10 10.97
CA ILE A 85 24.16 15.03 12.17
C ILE A 85 24.63 16.09 13.17
N GLU A 86 23.77 17.00 13.52
CA GLU A 86 24.04 18.05 14.52
C GLU A 86 23.74 17.53 15.92
N LYS A 87 22.53 17.01 16.12
CA LYS A 87 22.01 16.62 17.43
C LYS A 87 21.10 15.40 17.36
N TRP A 88 21.24 14.55 18.36
CA TRP A 88 20.33 13.46 18.70
C TRP A 88 19.30 13.92 19.71
N ASN A 89 18.07 13.53 19.55
CA ASN A 89 17.01 13.74 20.54
C ASN A 89 16.60 12.45 21.22
N VAL A 90 16.84 11.29 20.57
CA VAL A 90 16.43 9.95 21.03
C VAL A 90 17.52 8.92 20.76
N ASP A 91 17.53 7.81 21.51
CA ASP A 91 18.48 6.71 21.34
C ASP A 91 17.74 5.36 21.24
N ILE A 92 18.49 4.27 21.06
CA ILE A 92 17.97 2.90 20.97
C ILE A 92 17.20 2.57 22.24
N GLY A 93 15.99 2.02 22.07
CA GLY A 93 15.07 1.68 23.16
C GLY A 93 14.12 2.80 23.57
N ASP A 94 14.32 4.02 23.07
CA ASP A 94 13.42 5.14 23.35
C ASP A 94 12.09 4.98 22.64
N SER A 95 11.02 5.31 23.38
CA SER A 95 9.66 5.39 22.84
C SER A 95 9.44 6.78 22.24
N VAL A 96 8.94 6.83 21.01
CA VAL A 96 8.71 8.05 20.25
C VAL A 96 7.26 8.16 19.79
N LYS A 97 6.79 9.39 19.66
CA LYS A 97 5.48 9.72 19.11
C LYS A 97 5.62 10.13 17.64
N LYS A 98 4.55 9.97 16.88
CA LYS A 98 4.46 10.46 15.50
C LYS A 98 4.84 11.95 15.43
N ASN A 99 5.68 12.30 14.45
CA ASN A 99 6.24 13.63 14.22
C ASN A 99 7.18 14.14 15.33
N GLU A 100 7.56 13.32 16.30
CA GLU A 100 8.60 13.68 17.28
C GLU A 100 9.95 13.78 16.56
N PRO A 101 10.75 14.86 16.80
CA PRO A 101 12.04 15.04 16.15
C PRO A 101 13.06 14.03 16.70
N LEU A 102 13.55 13.13 15.85
CA LEU A 102 14.54 12.11 16.19
C LEU A 102 15.96 12.65 16.18
N ALA A 103 16.30 13.42 15.14
CA ALA A 103 17.60 14.07 14.99
C ALA A 103 17.47 15.35 14.16
N THR A 104 18.48 16.22 14.26
CA THR A 104 18.61 17.43 13.46
C THR A 104 19.89 17.35 12.61
N LEU A 105 19.78 17.78 11.36
CA LEU A 105 20.90 17.87 10.41
C LEU A 105 21.46 19.29 10.41
N PHE A 106 22.75 19.42 10.27
CA PHE A 106 23.48 20.67 10.09
C PHE A 106 23.77 20.89 8.60
N VAL A 107 23.07 21.85 7.99
CA VAL A 107 23.25 22.30 6.60
C VAL A 107 23.04 23.83 6.60
N PRO A 108 24.03 24.62 7.04
CA PRO A 108 23.89 26.07 7.20
C PRO A 108 23.57 26.76 5.87
N GLU A 109 24.12 26.27 4.75
CA GLU A 109 23.91 26.86 3.42
C GLU A 109 22.43 26.93 3.07
N LEU A 110 21.66 25.90 3.39
CA LEU A 110 20.23 25.84 3.10
C LEU A 110 19.43 26.83 3.95
N VAL A 111 19.85 27.07 5.19
CA VAL A 111 19.24 28.04 6.10
C VAL A 111 19.48 29.46 5.62
N GLU A 112 20.72 29.77 5.19
CA GLU A 112 21.11 31.09 4.64
C GLU A 112 20.39 31.34 3.29
N ASP A 113 20.28 30.35 2.43
CA ASP A 113 19.50 30.44 1.19
C ASP A 113 18.04 30.81 1.45
N LEU A 114 17.43 30.19 2.45
CA LEU A 114 16.07 30.55 2.88
C LEU A 114 16.01 31.99 3.38
N GLY A 115 17.00 32.42 4.17
CA GLY A 115 17.12 33.80 4.65
C GLY A 115 17.16 34.79 3.49
N THR A 116 17.95 34.49 2.48
CA THR A 116 18.09 35.34 1.26
C THR A 116 16.73 35.40 0.50
N LYS A 117 16.02 34.30 0.36
CA LYS A 117 14.72 34.32 -0.31
C LYS A 117 13.62 35.03 0.49
N LYS A 118 13.63 34.92 1.81
CA LYS A 118 12.76 35.72 2.68
C LYS A 118 13.03 37.21 2.54
N ALA A 119 14.29 37.63 2.45
CA ALA A 119 14.66 39.02 2.20
C ALA A 119 14.17 39.50 0.80
N THR A 120 14.20 38.64 -0.22
CA THR A 120 13.65 38.94 -1.54
C THR A 120 12.13 39.17 -1.49
N VAL A 121 11.41 38.38 -0.71
CA VAL A 121 9.95 38.57 -0.48
C VAL A 121 9.67 39.95 0.13
N GLU A 122 10.45 40.37 1.14
CA GLU A 122 10.29 41.71 1.74
C GLU A 122 10.59 42.82 0.72
N LEU A 123 11.67 42.67 -0.07
CA LEU A 123 11.99 43.63 -1.14
C LEU A 123 10.83 43.78 -2.14
N ASP A 124 10.18 42.68 -2.54
CA ASP A 124 9.10 42.75 -3.50
C ASP A 124 7.81 43.32 -2.88
N LYS A 125 7.59 43.18 -1.57
CA LYS A 125 6.52 43.92 -0.86
C LYS A 125 6.73 45.43 -0.94
N GLU A 126 7.96 45.90 -0.68
CA GLU A 126 8.29 47.32 -0.79
C GLU A 126 8.15 47.85 -2.23
N ARG A 127 8.45 47.02 -3.25
CA ARG A 127 8.22 47.36 -4.66
C ARG A 127 6.73 47.53 -4.98
N ILE A 128 5.85 46.75 -4.40
CA ILE A 128 4.40 46.90 -4.55
C ILE A 128 3.97 48.25 -3.95
N ASP A 129 4.48 48.63 -2.78
CA ASP A 129 4.12 49.88 -2.13
C ASP A 129 4.65 51.09 -2.90
N LEU A 130 5.83 50.98 -3.47
CA LEU A 130 6.35 52.01 -4.41
C LEU A 130 5.43 52.14 -5.64
N ALA A 131 5.08 51.02 -6.28
CA ALA A 131 4.20 51.03 -7.43
C ALA A 131 2.81 51.60 -7.11
N ARG A 132 2.28 51.39 -5.91
CA ARG A 132 1.04 51.97 -5.41
C ARG A 132 1.14 53.51 -5.31
N LYS A 133 2.27 54.02 -4.85
CA LYS A 133 2.52 55.48 -4.78
C LYS A 133 2.59 56.09 -6.17
N VAL A 134 3.13 55.38 -7.15
CA VAL A 134 3.11 55.82 -8.55
C VAL A 134 1.66 55.92 -9.09
N VAL A 135 0.78 54.95 -8.71
CA VAL A 135 -0.65 55.03 -9.06
C VAL A 135 -1.30 56.23 -8.42
N GLU A 136 -1.04 56.55 -7.16
CA GLU A 136 -1.57 57.78 -6.48
C GLU A 136 -1.16 59.04 -7.23
N VAL A 137 0.10 59.17 -7.65
CA VAL A 137 0.59 60.33 -8.43
C VAL A 137 -0.10 60.38 -9.79
N ALA A 138 -0.20 59.28 -10.51
CA ALA A 138 -0.89 59.22 -11.81
C ALA A 138 -2.37 59.54 -11.71
N ASP A 139 -3.04 59.20 -10.61
CA ASP A 139 -4.43 59.56 -10.36
C ASP A 139 -4.62 61.05 -10.12
N ALA A 140 -3.70 61.65 -9.33
CA ALA A 140 -3.68 63.10 -9.14
C ALA A 140 -3.46 63.88 -10.46
N ASP A 141 -2.58 63.35 -11.34
CA ASP A 141 -2.38 63.91 -12.69
C ASP A 141 -3.65 63.85 -13.54
N VAL A 142 -4.40 62.77 -13.47
CA VAL A 142 -5.71 62.64 -14.16
C VAL A 142 -6.71 63.65 -13.62
N GLN A 143 -6.80 63.88 -12.32
CA GLN A 143 -7.66 64.86 -11.70
C GLN A 143 -7.30 66.29 -12.14
N ALA A 144 -5.99 66.61 -12.20
CA ALA A 144 -5.51 67.91 -12.68
C ALA A 144 -5.86 68.14 -14.15
N ALA A 145 -5.69 67.12 -15.02
CA ALA A 145 -6.08 67.22 -16.43
C ALA A 145 -7.61 67.34 -16.64
N ASP A 146 -8.41 66.66 -15.78
CA ASP A 146 -9.89 66.81 -15.84
C ASP A 146 -10.34 68.20 -15.41
N ALA A 147 -9.72 68.80 -14.41
CA ALA A 147 -9.96 70.19 -14.00
C ALA A 147 -9.57 71.17 -15.12
N ALA A 148 -8.46 70.97 -15.82
CA ALA A 148 -8.06 71.80 -16.96
C ALA A 148 -9.05 71.66 -18.14
N LEU A 149 -9.60 70.50 -18.38
CA LEU A 149 -10.64 70.29 -19.36
C LEU A 149 -11.96 71.04 -18.97
N ALA A 150 -12.29 70.99 -17.68
CA ALA A 150 -13.47 71.72 -17.18
C ALA A 150 -13.33 73.22 -17.34
N GLU A 151 -12.15 73.78 -17.08
CA GLU A 151 -11.80 75.19 -17.31
C GLU A 151 -11.91 75.55 -18.79
N ALA A 152 -11.34 74.74 -19.68
CA ALA A 152 -11.42 74.97 -21.12
C ALA A 152 -12.91 74.98 -21.64
N LYS A 153 -13.76 74.11 -21.09
CA LYS A 153 -15.19 74.09 -21.40
C LYS A 153 -15.89 75.34 -20.90
N ALA A 154 -15.54 75.82 -19.71
CA ALA A 154 -16.14 77.09 -19.19
C ALA A 154 -15.73 78.26 -20.04
N ILE A 155 -14.51 78.34 -20.55
CA ILE A 155 -14.04 79.36 -21.48
C ILE A 155 -14.78 79.27 -22.80
N LEU A 156 -15.02 78.07 -23.34
CA LEU A 156 -15.87 77.92 -24.55
C LEU A 156 -17.30 78.50 -24.34
N THR A 157 -17.95 78.19 -23.21
CA THR A 157 -19.28 78.74 -22.89
C THR A 157 -19.28 80.23 -22.88
N LYS A 158 -18.21 80.88 -22.36
CA LYS A 158 -18.12 82.36 -22.43
C LYS A 158 -18.01 82.86 -23.85
N PHE A 159 -17.15 82.24 -24.70
CA PHE A 159 -17.02 82.67 -26.11
C PHE A 159 -18.30 82.34 -26.93
N GLN A 160 -18.98 81.27 -26.67
CA GLN A 160 -20.23 80.94 -27.31
C GLN A 160 -21.32 82.06 -27.01
N ALA A 161 -21.41 82.48 -25.75
CA ALA A 161 -22.29 83.55 -25.36
C ALA A 161 -21.92 84.89 -26.06
N GLN A 162 -20.63 85.13 -26.34
CA GLN A 162 -20.22 86.30 -27.12
C GLN A 162 -20.66 86.19 -28.60
N VAL A 163 -20.51 84.98 -29.20
CA VAL A 163 -21.01 84.76 -30.57
C VAL A 163 -22.46 84.96 -30.64
N ASP A 164 -23.28 84.40 -29.77
CA ASP A 164 -24.73 84.46 -29.74
C ASP A 164 -25.17 85.95 -29.61
N ARG A 165 -24.45 86.72 -28.78
CA ARG A 165 -24.70 88.14 -28.62
C ARG A 165 -24.43 88.91 -29.93
N TRP A 166 -23.27 88.73 -30.54
CA TRP A 166 -22.93 89.45 -31.75
C TRP A 166 -23.71 89.01 -32.96
N GLU A 167 -24.06 87.75 -33.10
CA GLU A 167 -24.98 87.25 -34.15
C GLU A 167 -26.36 87.92 -34.05
N SER A 168 -26.91 88.00 -32.84
CA SER A 168 -28.18 88.66 -32.57
C SER A 168 -28.13 90.17 -32.92
N GLU A 169 -26.99 90.82 -32.61
CA GLU A 169 -26.77 92.24 -32.93
C GLU A 169 -26.65 92.45 -34.44
N VAL A 170 -25.89 91.61 -35.17
CA VAL A 170 -25.78 91.65 -36.63
C VAL A 170 -27.16 91.47 -37.29
N GLU A 171 -27.97 90.52 -36.81
CA GLU A 171 -29.29 90.26 -37.30
C GLU A 171 -30.21 91.51 -37.07
N ARG A 172 -30.17 92.11 -35.91
CA ARG A 172 -30.88 93.32 -35.58
C ARG A 172 -30.47 94.45 -36.49
N LEU A 173 -29.18 94.75 -36.58
CA LEU A 173 -28.64 95.86 -37.40
C LEU A 173 -28.89 95.65 -38.89
N SER A 174 -28.87 94.44 -39.41
CA SER A 174 -29.17 94.13 -40.81
C SER A 174 -30.62 94.49 -41.18
N ARG A 175 -31.57 94.28 -40.23
CA ARG A 175 -33.00 94.74 -40.41
C ARG A 175 -33.15 96.26 -40.42
N GLU A 176 -32.42 96.98 -39.55
CA GLU A 176 -32.45 98.40 -39.42
C GLU A 176 -31.74 99.11 -40.60
N VAL A 177 -30.63 98.56 -41.12
CA VAL A 177 -29.97 99.04 -42.34
C VAL A 177 -30.93 98.96 -43.56
N LYS A 178 -31.68 97.86 -43.70
CA LYS A 178 -32.66 97.64 -44.76
C LYS A 178 -33.81 98.71 -44.69
N LYS A 179 -34.12 99.26 -43.50
CA LYS A 179 -35.08 100.29 -43.29
C LYS A 179 -34.49 101.73 -43.48
N GLY A 180 -33.16 101.85 -43.70
CA GLY A 180 -32.50 103.11 -43.88
C GLY A 180 -32.25 103.88 -42.57
N VAL A 181 -32.37 103.28 -41.39
CA VAL A 181 -32.25 103.93 -40.06
C VAL A 181 -30.80 103.96 -39.54
N VAL A 182 -29.95 103.02 -39.97
CA VAL A 182 -28.55 102.83 -39.48
C VAL A 182 -27.60 102.79 -40.65
N ASP A 183 -26.40 103.37 -40.42
CA ASP A 183 -25.29 103.37 -41.41
C ASP A 183 -24.75 101.92 -41.71
N PRO A 184 -24.58 101.57 -42.99
CA PRO A 184 -24.01 100.29 -43.39
C PRO A 184 -22.63 100.02 -42.80
N GLN A 185 -21.88 101.02 -42.46
CA GLN A 185 -20.54 100.89 -41.84
C GLN A 185 -20.61 100.23 -40.44
N ILE A 186 -21.65 100.58 -39.65
CA ILE A 186 -21.90 100.02 -38.31
C ILE A 186 -22.19 98.48 -38.41
N LEU A 187 -23.00 98.08 -39.45
CA LEU A 187 -23.26 96.67 -39.74
C LEU A 187 -22.00 95.96 -40.12
N LEU A 188 -21.10 96.53 -40.93
CA LEU A 188 -19.81 95.93 -41.32
C LEU A 188 -18.94 95.75 -40.11
N GLU A 189 -18.82 96.70 -39.19
CA GLU A 189 -18.06 96.59 -37.96
C GLU A 189 -18.57 95.46 -37.02
N SER A 190 -19.89 95.43 -36.82
CA SER A 190 -20.54 94.38 -36.03
C SER A 190 -20.39 92.99 -36.67
N THR A 191 -20.37 92.90 -38.01
CA THR A 191 -20.09 91.61 -38.73
C THR A 191 -18.64 91.18 -38.55
N ASN A 192 -17.70 92.13 -38.57
CA ASN A 192 -16.27 91.81 -38.29
C ASN A 192 -16.13 91.37 -36.85
N GLN A 193 -16.81 91.93 -35.88
CA GLN A 193 -16.78 91.56 -34.48
C GLN A 193 -17.39 90.16 -34.27
N ALA A 194 -18.52 89.84 -35.00
CA ALA A 194 -19.10 88.51 -34.98
C ALA A 194 -18.12 87.48 -35.52
N LYS A 195 -17.44 87.74 -36.63
CA LYS A 195 -16.38 86.87 -37.17
C LYS A 195 -15.19 86.64 -36.19
N ALA A 196 -14.80 87.76 -35.54
CA ALA A 196 -13.74 87.68 -34.53
C ALA A 196 -14.16 86.81 -33.32
N SER A 197 -15.43 86.92 -32.88
CA SER A 197 -15.96 86.09 -31.79
C SER A 197 -16.11 84.65 -32.20
N THR A 198 -16.51 84.38 -33.46
CA THR A 198 -16.51 82.97 -34.00
C THR A 198 -15.14 82.38 -34.06
N ALA A 199 -14.12 83.10 -34.51
CA ALA A 199 -12.73 82.64 -34.52
C ALA A 199 -12.21 82.36 -33.08
N ALA A 200 -12.61 83.21 -32.11
CA ALA A 200 -12.28 83.02 -30.69
C ALA A 200 -12.93 81.73 -30.11
N ARG A 201 -14.19 81.48 -30.45
CA ARG A 201 -14.89 80.24 -30.09
C ARG A 201 -14.19 79.02 -30.71
N ASP A 202 -13.83 79.10 -31.98
CA ASP A 202 -13.16 78.00 -32.66
C ASP A 202 -11.74 77.69 -32.07
N ALA A 203 -11.04 78.74 -31.67
CA ALA A 203 -9.82 78.63 -30.92
C ALA A 203 -10.00 77.95 -29.54
N ALA A 204 -11.12 78.30 -28.84
CA ALA A 204 -11.50 77.65 -27.59
C ALA A 204 -11.86 76.19 -27.78
N ASN A 205 -12.51 75.82 -28.89
CA ASN A 205 -12.78 74.41 -29.23
C ASN A 205 -11.47 73.61 -29.47
N ALA A 206 -10.51 74.19 -30.16
CA ALA A 206 -9.17 73.53 -30.33
C ALA A 206 -8.48 73.39 -29.00
N THR A 207 -8.63 74.28 -28.04
CA THR A 207 -8.11 74.16 -26.69
C THR A 207 -8.76 73.02 -25.93
N ILE A 208 -10.07 72.80 -26.07
CA ILE A 208 -10.77 71.64 -25.49
C ILE A 208 -10.26 70.33 -26.08
N GLN A 209 -10.07 70.24 -27.41
CA GLN A 209 -9.55 69.06 -28.05
C GLN A 209 -8.13 68.71 -27.50
N LYS A 210 -7.31 69.76 -27.33
CA LYS A 210 -5.98 69.58 -26.71
C LYS A 210 -6.10 69.07 -25.28
N ALA A 211 -6.95 69.66 -24.43
CA ALA A 211 -7.16 69.23 -23.05
C ALA A 211 -7.76 67.82 -22.96
N GLN A 212 -8.63 67.44 -23.89
CA GLN A 212 -9.16 66.06 -23.98
C GLN A 212 -8.09 65.06 -24.34
N ALA A 213 -7.21 65.34 -25.28
CA ALA A 213 -6.08 64.50 -25.66
C ALA A 213 -5.08 64.33 -24.49
N GLU A 214 -4.85 65.38 -23.74
CA GLU A 214 -4.01 65.33 -22.55
C GLU A 214 -4.62 64.48 -21.43
N LEU A 215 -5.94 64.66 -21.15
CA LEU A 215 -6.64 63.84 -20.21
C LEU A 215 -6.58 62.36 -20.59
N LEU A 216 -6.76 62.01 -21.88
CA LEU A 216 -6.66 60.62 -22.38
C LEU A 216 -5.24 60.08 -22.17
N SER A 217 -4.21 60.87 -22.43
CA SER A 217 -2.82 60.53 -22.19
C SER A 217 -2.56 60.21 -20.71
N LYS A 218 -3.06 61.07 -19.79
CA LYS A 218 -2.93 60.83 -18.35
C LYS A 218 -3.68 59.59 -17.86
N LYS A 219 -4.88 59.35 -18.41
CA LYS A 219 -5.63 58.11 -18.15
C LYS A 219 -4.87 56.86 -18.61
N ALA A 220 -4.22 56.90 -19.77
CA ALA A 220 -3.39 55.80 -20.23
C ALA A 220 -2.19 55.56 -19.31
N SER A 221 -1.56 56.63 -18.80
CA SER A 221 -0.45 56.58 -17.83
C SER A 221 -0.92 55.94 -16.51
N LEU A 222 -2.10 56.32 -16.00
CA LEU A 222 -2.72 55.70 -14.82
C LEU A 222 -3.01 54.20 -15.05
N ALA A 223 -3.55 53.87 -16.22
CA ALA A 223 -3.80 52.43 -16.55
C ALA A 223 -2.50 51.62 -16.56
N LYS A 224 -1.40 52.19 -17.15
CA LYS A 224 -0.09 51.58 -17.10
C LYS A 224 0.40 51.37 -15.66
N ALA A 225 0.33 52.43 -14.83
CA ALA A 225 0.76 52.33 -13.43
C ALA A 225 -0.02 51.24 -12.64
N LYS A 226 -1.32 51.07 -12.92
CA LYS A 226 -2.14 49.99 -12.32
C LYS A 226 -1.68 48.59 -12.78
N VAL A 227 -1.28 48.45 -14.04
CA VAL A 227 -0.69 47.19 -14.55
C VAL A 227 0.66 46.91 -13.89
N ASP A 228 1.51 47.95 -13.70
CA ASP A 228 2.79 47.79 -13.02
C ASP A 228 2.64 47.30 -11.58
N VAL A 229 1.57 47.69 -10.85
CA VAL A 229 1.22 47.14 -9.54
C VAL A 229 0.87 45.62 -9.67
N SER A 230 0.14 45.25 -10.72
CA SER A 230 -0.20 43.81 -10.91
C SER A 230 1.02 42.93 -11.25
N VAL A 231 1.96 43.48 -12.00
CA VAL A 231 3.25 42.83 -12.28
C VAL A 231 4.03 42.65 -10.99
N ALA A 232 4.20 43.72 -10.20
CA ALA A 232 4.90 43.62 -8.92
C ALA A 232 4.26 42.60 -7.95
N ARG A 233 2.92 42.45 -7.96
CA ARG A 233 2.23 41.42 -7.19
C ARG A 233 2.53 40.00 -7.71
N ALA A 234 2.65 39.83 -9.03
CA ALA A 234 3.01 38.56 -9.62
C ALA A 234 4.43 38.17 -9.25
N ASP A 235 5.36 39.11 -9.28
CA ASP A 235 6.77 38.92 -8.86
C ASP A 235 6.82 38.48 -7.38
N LEU A 236 6.08 39.16 -6.49
CA LEU A 236 5.99 38.79 -5.08
C LEU A 236 5.47 37.32 -4.95
N SER A 237 4.45 36.94 -5.71
CA SER A 237 3.90 35.58 -5.66
C SER A 237 4.94 34.52 -6.05
N VAL A 238 5.80 34.83 -7.04
CA VAL A 238 6.93 33.95 -7.43
C VAL A 238 7.94 33.87 -6.30
N ALA A 239 8.37 35.02 -5.73
CA ALA A 239 9.32 35.05 -4.63
C ALA A 239 8.81 34.29 -3.39
N GLU A 240 7.55 34.45 -3.04
CA GLU A 240 6.93 33.69 -1.93
C GLU A 240 6.91 32.17 -2.21
N SER A 241 6.68 31.77 -3.45
CA SER A 241 6.66 30.36 -3.82
C SER A 241 8.05 29.73 -3.73
N GLU A 242 9.10 30.47 -4.11
CA GLU A 242 10.49 30.05 -3.94
C GLU A 242 10.87 29.98 -2.45
N ALA A 243 10.48 30.96 -1.63
CA ALA A 243 10.72 30.95 -0.20
C ALA A 243 10.00 29.74 0.47
N ARG A 244 8.74 29.46 0.13
CA ARG A 244 8.02 28.27 0.62
C ARG A 244 8.69 26.97 0.22
N ARG A 245 9.21 26.88 -1.00
CA ARG A 245 9.97 25.71 -1.46
C ARG A 245 11.21 25.47 -0.60
N LEU A 246 12.00 26.51 -0.33
CA LEU A 246 13.17 26.37 0.53
C LEU A 246 12.83 26.13 2.00
N ASP A 247 11.75 26.71 2.49
CA ASP A 247 11.25 26.47 3.86
C ASP A 247 10.88 24.99 4.06
N ALA A 248 10.25 24.35 3.05
CA ALA A 248 10.01 22.92 3.06
C ALA A 248 11.31 22.09 3.05
N TRP A 249 12.34 22.54 2.33
CA TRP A 249 13.66 21.89 2.34
C TRP A 249 14.36 22.03 3.70
N VAL A 250 14.29 23.19 4.33
CA VAL A 250 14.79 23.41 5.70
C VAL A 250 14.03 22.53 6.70
N GLY A 251 12.72 22.34 6.50
CA GLY A 251 11.93 21.41 7.31
C GLY A 251 12.47 19.97 7.28
N TYR A 252 13.11 19.54 6.19
CA TYR A 252 13.72 18.21 6.10
C TYR A 252 15.04 18.06 6.86
N LEU A 253 15.59 19.13 7.43
CA LEU A 253 16.74 19.06 8.34
C LEU A 253 16.38 18.39 9.66
N THR A 254 15.12 18.37 10.03
CA THR A 254 14.62 17.62 11.18
C THR A 254 14.07 16.29 10.70
N LEU A 255 14.56 15.18 11.27
CA LEU A 255 14.07 13.84 10.98
C LEU A 255 12.93 13.50 11.96
N PRO A 256 11.65 13.46 11.54
CA PRO A 256 10.56 13.12 12.42
C PRO A 256 10.31 11.61 12.48
N ALA A 257 9.72 11.14 13.59
CA ALA A 257 9.19 9.79 13.69
C ALA A 257 7.97 9.62 12.77
N PRO A 258 7.86 8.50 12.00
CA PRO A 258 6.75 8.28 11.08
C PRO A 258 5.43 7.93 11.80
N PHE A 259 5.53 7.26 12.95
CA PHE A 259 4.41 6.81 13.78
C PHE A 259 4.87 6.65 15.24
N ASP A 260 3.93 6.37 16.14
CA ASP A 260 4.21 6.06 17.54
C ASP A 260 4.88 4.68 17.62
N GLY A 261 6.08 4.61 18.19
CA GLY A 261 6.86 3.38 18.20
C GLY A 261 8.09 3.44 19.09
N VAL A 262 9.00 2.50 18.89
CA VAL A 262 10.26 2.37 19.61
C VAL A 262 11.43 2.39 18.63
N ILE A 263 12.51 3.07 18.99
CA ILE A 263 13.74 3.07 18.21
C ILE A 263 14.46 1.72 18.41
N VAL A 264 14.60 0.95 17.35
CA VAL A 264 15.29 -0.36 17.40
C VAL A 264 16.72 -0.32 16.88
N ALA A 265 17.06 0.68 16.09
CA ALA A 265 18.42 0.88 15.61
C ALA A 265 18.72 2.39 15.38
N ARG A 266 19.97 2.77 15.66
CA ARG A 266 20.57 4.05 15.34
C ARG A 266 21.91 3.77 14.66
N ASN A 267 22.01 4.12 13.37
CA ASN A 267 23.14 3.73 12.52
C ASN A 267 24.10 4.89 12.19
N ALA A 268 23.89 6.07 12.78
CA ALA A 268 24.75 7.22 12.57
C ALA A 268 25.04 7.93 13.88
N ASN A 269 26.16 8.63 13.97
CA ASN A 269 26.64 9.35 15.15
C ASN A 269 26.71 10.86 14.90
N THR A 270 26.92 11.64 15.97
CA THR A 270 27.12 13.08 15.86
C THR A 270 28.29 13.38 14.90
N ARG A 271 28.08 14.30 13.96
CA ARG A 271 28.98 14.66 12.88
C ARG A 271 29.20 13.60 11.81
N ASP A 272 28.48 12.49 11.83
CA ASP A 272 28.46 11.58 10.69
C ASP A 272 27.75 12.27 9.50
N PHE A 273 28.30 12.08 8.32
CA PHE A 273 27.69 12.53 7.08
C PHE A 273 26.64 11.53 6.63
N VAL A 274 25.43 12.00 6.44
CA VAL A 274 24.29 11.16 6.05
C VAL A 274 23.75 11.54 4.68
N LEU A 275 23.30 10.55 3.94
CA LEU A 275 22.85 10.67 2.56
C LEU A 275 21.40 10.23 2.41
N PRO A 276 20.63 10.84 1.51
CA PRO A 276 19.32 10.36 1.09
C PRO A 276 19.38 8.94 0.52
N LEU A 277 18.28 8.22 0.59
CA LEU A 277 18.16 6.91 -0.06
C LEU A 277 18.30 7.08 -1.58
N ALA A 278 19.18 6.32 -2.20
CA ALA A 278 19.34 6.33 -3.65
C ALA A 278 18.03 5.85 -4.32
N GLY A 279 17.46 6.69 -5.20
CA GLY A 279 16.18 6.41 -5.87
C GLY A 279 15.00 7.26 -5.39
N ASP A 280 15.14 8.08 -4.35
CA ASP A 280 14.15 9.12 -4.03
C ASP A 280 14.28 10.26 -5.07
N PRO A 281 13.26 10.50 -5.93
CA PRO A 281 13.35 11.54 -6.98
C PRO A 281 13.52 12.96 -6.40
N THR A 282 13.00 13.23 -5.21
CA THR A 282 13.13 14.53 -4.53
C THR A 282 14.53 14.71 -3.93
N ALA A 283 15.14 13.64 -3.46
CA ALA A 283 16.53 13.66 -2.97
C ALA A 283 17.54 13.95 -4.09
N MET A 284 17.31 13.43 -5.30
CA MET A 284 18.16 13.68 -6.48
C MET A 284 18.12 15.15 -6.93
N GLN A 285 17.01 15.86 -6.75
CA GLN A 285 16.94 17.30 -7.06
C GLN A 285 17.77 18.17 -6.11
N GLY A 286 17.87 17.76 -4.84
CA GLY A 286 18.67 18.47 -3.83
C GLY A 286 20.14 18.04 -3.76
N ALA A 287 20.52 16.94 -4.41
CA ALA A 287 21.86 16.36 -4.34
C ALA A 287 22.32 15.78 -5.70
N PRO A 288 22.53 16.62 -6.72
CA PRO A 288 22.86 16.17 -8.09
C PRO A 288 24.21 15.44 -8.18
N TYR A 289 25.01 15.42 -7.10
CA TYR A 289 26.35 14.79 -7.06
C TYR A 289 26.35 13.38 -6.45
N LEU A 290 25.20 12.86 -6.03
CA LEU A 290 25.13 11.49 -5.53
C LEU A 290 25.31 10.50 -6.67
N ALA A 291 26.36 9.68 -6.57
CA ALA A 291 26.59 8.62 -7.52
C ALA A 291 25.42 7.61 -7.47
N PRO A 292 24.85 7.21 -8.62
CA PRO A 292 23.85 6.14 -8.67
C PRO A 292 24.45 4.86 -8.08
N GLY A 293 23.89 4.36 -6.98
CA GLY A 293 24.32 3.10 -6.36
C GLY A 293 24.98 3.19 -5.00
N SER A 294 25.19 4.39 -4.41
CA SER A 294 25.58 4.48 -3.01
C SER A 294 24.43 3.98 -2.11
N LYS A 295 24.67 2.89 -1.38
CA LYS A 295 23.71 2.38 -0.39
C LYS A 295 23.76 3.27 0.84
N ALA A 296 22.80 4.17 0.96
CA ALA A 296 22.60 4.92 2.19
C ALA A 296 22.12 3.97 3.29
N ALA A 297 22.72 4.03 4.48
CA ALA A 297 22.18 3.38 5.67
C ALA A 297 21.05 4.23 6.26
N PRO A 298 19.96 3.64 6.78
CA PRO A 298 18.96 4.40 7.51
C PRO A 298 19.57 5.00 8.76
N VAL A 299 19.23 6.25 9.08
CA VAL A 299 19.69 6.89 10.31
C VAL A 299 19.08 6.23 11.53
N TYR A 300 17.77 5.97 11.46
CA TYR A 300 17.02 5.26 12.49
C TYR A 300 16.18 4.14 11.88
N VAL A 301 15.88 3.13 12.70
CA VAL A 301 14.80 2.16 12.43
C VAL A 301 13.80 2.29 13.58
N VAL A 302 12.55 2.52 13.22
CA VAL A 302 11.42 2.67 14.16
C VAL A 302 10.49 1.49 13.97
N ASP A 303 10.18 0.78 15.07
CA ASP A 303 9.22 -0.32 15.10
C ASP A 303 7.97 0.09 15.85
N ARG A 304 6.81 -0.24 15.29
CA ARG A 304 5.54 -0.14 15.99
C ARG A 304 5.29 -1.44 16.73
N THR A 305 5.30 -1.37 18.08
CA THR A 305 5.28 -2.53 18.96
C THR A 305 4.05 -2.62 19.86
N ASP A 306 3.10 -1.71 19.74
CA ASP A 306 1.81 -1.75 20.45
C ASP A 306 0.96 -2.97 20.05
N VAL A 307 1.09 -3.38 18.81
CA VAL A 307 0.60 -4.63 18.24
C VAL A 307 1.79 -5.35 17.63
N VAL A 308 1.90 -6.64 17.82
CA VAL A 308 2.88 -7.49 17.14
C VAL A 308 2.18 -8.46 16.22
N ARG A 309 2.87 -8.85 15.17
CA ARG A 309 2.35 -9.72 14.11
C ARG A 309 3.11 -11.02 14.05
N ILE A 310 2.39 -12.09 13.86
CA ILE A 310 2.95 -13.43 13.72
C ILE A 310 2.51 -13.97 12.36
N TYR A 311 3.46 -14.34 11.53
CA TYR A 311 3.21 -14.96 10.25
C TYR A 311 3.17 -16.47 10.38
N VAL A 312 2.12 -17.08 9.86
CA VAL A 312 1.92 -18.52 9.89
C VAL A 312 1.80 -19.02 8.46
N ASP A 313 2.71 -19.86 8.02
CA ASP A 313 2.71 -20.38 6.66
C ASP A 313 1.94 -21.71 6.61
N ILE A 314 0.67 -21.65 6.17
CA ILE A 314 -0.25 -22.79 6.12
C ILE A 314 -0.01 -23.59 4.84
N PRO A 315 0.23 -24.92 4.90
CA PRO A 315 0.39 -25.76 3.71
C PRO A 315 -0.82 -25.70 2.76
N GLU A 316 -0.57 -25.80 1.46
CA GLU A 316 -1.59 -25.70 0.39
C GLU A 316 -2.83 -26.58 0.65
N ARG A 317 -2.64 -27.83 1.09
CA ARG A 317 -3.72 -28.77 1.41
C ARG A 317 -4.71 -28.25 2.46
N ASP A 318 -4.24 -27.39 3.38
CA ASP A 318 -5.00 -26.86 4.50
C ASP A 318 -5.45 -25.41 4.24
N ALA A 319 -4.91 -24.76 3.21
CA ALA A 319 -5.11 -23.34 2.88
C ALA A 319 -6.59 -22.97 2.63
N ASN A 320 -7.33 -23.85 1.97
CA ASN A 320 -8.74 -23.63 1.64
C ASN A 320 -9.67 -23.56 2.88
N TYR A 321 -9.19 -24.02 4.02
CA TYR A 321 -9.99 -24.08 5.26
C TYR A 321 -9.65 -22.94 6.23
N VAL A 322 -8.55 -22.22 6.00
CA VAL A 322 -8.12 -21.11 6.86
C VAL A 322 -8.68 -19.79 6.33
N ARG A 323 -9.41 -19.08 7.18
CA ARG A 323 -10.04 -17.79 6.86
C ARG A 323 -9.80 -16.81 8.01
N VAL A 324 -10.09 -15.55 7.75
CA VAL A 324 -10.16 -14.53 8.80
C VAL A 324 -11.13 -14.98 9.89
N GLY A 325 -10.72 -14.90 11.15
CA GLY A 325 -11.46 -15.38 12.31
C GLY A 325 -11.22 -16.86 12.66
N THR A 326 -10.43 -17.62 11.87
CA THR A 326 -10.04 -18.98 12.25
C THR A 326 -9.28 -18.94 13.57
N LYS A 327 -9.72 -19.76 14.54
CA LYS A 327 -9.10 -19.82 15.87
C LYS A 327 -7.64 -20.26 15.79
N ALA A 328 -6.81 -19.62 16.58
CA ALA A 328 -5.41 -19.92 16.69
C ALA A 328 -4.95 -19.83 18.17
N GLN A 329 -3.83 -20.42 18.44
CA GLN A 329 -3.09 -20.23 19.68
C GLN A 329 -1.63 -20.00 19.35
N VAL A 330 -1.01 -19.06 20.04
CA VAL A 330 0.37 -18.71 19.88
C VAL A 330 1.11 -18.96 21.17
N ARG A 331 2.24 -19.62 21.10
CA ARG A 331 3.19 -19.74 22.20
C ARG A 331 4.48 -19.02 21.81
N ILE A 332 4.91 -18.12 22.68
CA ILE A 332 6.21 -17.45 22.54
C ILE A 332 7.20 -18.18 23.43
N GLU A 333 8.31 -18.61 22.86
CA GLU A 333 9.28 -19.47 23.56
C GLU A 333 9.82 -18.84 24.84
N ALA A 334 9.96 -17.51 24.86
CA ALA A 334 10.42 -16.77 26.02
C ALA A 334 9.45 -16.80 27.22
N PHE A 335 8.19 -17.19 27.02
CA PHE A 335 7.13 -17.12 28.04
C PHE A 335 6.69 -18.49 28.58
N ARG A 336 7.58 -19.43 28.61
CA ARG A 336 7.39 -20.77 29.20
C ARG A 336 5.94 -21.27 29.16
N ASP A 337 5.61 -22.11 28.21
CA ASP A 337 4.37 -22.91 28.08
C ASP A 337 3.02 -22.15 28.09
N GLU A 338 3.02 -20.83 28.10
CA GLU A 338 1.78 -20.03 28.02
C GLU A 338 1.27 -19.98 26.58
N TRP A 339 0.08 -20.54 26.34
CA TRP A 339 -0.62 -20.44 25.08
C TRP A 339 -1.54 -19.23 25.06
N ILE A 340 -1.24 -18.25 24.24
CA ILE A 340 -2.02 -17.04 24.07
C ILE A 340 -3.13 -17.33 23.04
N PRO A 341 -4.42 -17.24 23.44
CA PRO A 341 -5.52 -17.41 22.50
C PRO A 341 -5.53 -16.27 21.48
N ALA A 342 -5.72 -16.63 20.22
CA ALA A 342 -5.65 -15.70 19.10
C ALA A 342 -6.58 -16.14 17.97
N ALA A 343 -6.67 -15.34 16.94
CA ALA A 343 -7.36 -15.68 15.70
C ALA A 343 -6.59 -15.15 14.50
N VAL A 344 -6.78 -15.77 13.35
CA VAL A 344 -6.24 -15.27 12.08
C VAL A 344 -6.92 -13.94 11.75
N THR A 345 -6.13 -12.88 11.64
CA THR A 345 -6.59 -11.53 11.33
C THR A 345 -6.62 -11.27 9.82
N ARG A 346 -5.69 -11.87 9.08
CA ARG A 346 -5.58 -11.74 7.62
C ARG A 346 -4.97 -12.98 6.98
N THR A 347 -5.19 -13.12 5.68
CA THR A 347 -4.53 -14.11 4.82
C THR A 347 -4.05 -13.44 3.54
N SER A 348 -2.99 -13.98 2.93
CA SER A 348 -2.38 -13.41 1.71
C SER A 348 -3.24 -13.56 0.44
N TRP A 349 -4.34 -14.32 0.47
CA TRP A 349 -5.17 -14.66 -0.71
C TRP A 349 -4.42 -15.28 -1.89
N ALA A 350 -3.14 -15.55 -1.72
CA ALA A 350 -2.29 -16.17 -2.72
C ALA A 350 -1.32 -17.12 -2.03
N LEU A 351 -1.01 -18.23 -2.68
CA LEU A 351 0.03 -19.14 -2.23
C LEU A 351 1.40 -18.59 -2.63
N ASN A 352 2.37 -18.75 -1.74
CA ASN A 352 3.76 -18.56 -2.09
C ASN A 352 4.18 -19.69 -3.06
N ALA A 353 4.60 -19.32 -4.28
CA ALA A 353 4.92 -20.28 -5.32
C ALA A 353 6.09 -21.21 -4.97
N THR A 354 7.04 -20.75 -4.14
CA THR A 354 8.23 -21.51 -3.75
C THR A 354 7.94 -22.51 -2.63
N SER A 355 7.28 -22.06 -1.55
CA SER A 355 6.97 -22.88 -0.37
C SER A 355 5.62 -23.60 -0.47
N ARG A 356 4.75 -23.24 -1.43
CA ARG A 356 3.37 -23.72 -1.57
C ARG A 356 2.56 -23.57 -0.27
N THR A 357 2.71 -22.40 0.36
CA THR A 357 2.01 -22.09 1.61
C THR A 357 1.15 -20.83 1.44
N LEU A 358 0.02 -20.79 2.14
CA LEU A 358 -0.79 -19.61 2.35
C LEU A 358 -0.26 -18.90 3.61
N ARG A 359 0.12 -17.64 3.49
CA ARG A 359 0.50 -16.83 4.66
C ARG A 359 -0.75 -16.35 5.37
N ALA A 360 -0.90 -16.76 6.61
CA ALA A 360 -1.89 -16.23 7.55
C ALA A 360 -1.18 -15.33 8.57
N GLU A 361 -1.83 -14.23 8.95
CA GLU A 361 -1.33 -13.25 9.91
C GLU A 361 -2.17 -13.31 11.18
N ILE A 362 -1.51 -13.28 12.30
CA ILE A 362 -2.12 -13.20 13.64
C ILE A 362 -1.57 -11.96 14.32
N ASP A 363 -2.42 -10.99 14.61
CA ASP A 363 -2.05 -9.78 15.32
C ASP A 363 -2.35 -9.98 16.82
N LEU A 364 -1.34 -9.69 17.68
CA LEU A 364 -1.46 -9.74 19.13
C LEU A 364 -1.22 -8.35 19.73
N HIS A 365 -2.10 -7.91 20.61
CA HIS A 365 -1.90 -6.67 21.34
C HIS A 365 -0.80 -6.84 22.39
N ASN A 366 0.20 -5.98 22.32
CA ASN A 366 1.30 -5.92 23.24
C ASN A 366 0.98 -4.88 24.34
N THR A 367 0.43 -5.32 25.43
CA THR A 367 -0.15 -4.44 26.47
C THR A 367 0.88 -3.63 27.26
N GLN A 368 2.17 -3.82 27.01
CA GLN A 368 3.22 -3.04 27.65
C GLN A 368 4.04 -2.24 26.64
N THR A 369 3.68 -0.99 26.45
CA THR A 369 4.59 -0.03 25.82
C THR A 369 5.69 0.38 26.83
N PRO A 370 6.94 0.65 26.38
CA PRO A 370 8.06 1.05 27.24
C PRO A 370 7.87 2.36 28.01
N LYS A 371 6.68 2.94 28.03
CA LYS A 371 6.36 4.20 28.68
C LYS A 371 6.69 4.24 30.17
N ALA A 372 6.66 3.09 30.85
CA ALA A 372 6.96 3.01 32.27
C ALA A 372 8.45 3.23 32.62
N TYR A 373 9.34 3.16 31.62
CA TYR A 373 10.78 3.25 31.84
C TYR A 373 11.33 4.69 31.76
N ARG A 374 10.61 5.63 31.14
CA ARG A 374 11.08 7.02 30.94
C ARG A 374 10.83 7.95 32.13
N ASP A 375 9.89 7.65 32.98
CA ASP A 375 9.50 8.56 34.08
C ASP A 375 10.37 8.43 35.34
N SER A 376 11.22 7.40 35.44
CA SER A 376 11.99 7.16 36.66
C SER A 376 13.34 7.87 36.75
N GLY A 377 13.88 8.41 35.65
CA GLY A 377 15.15 9.19 35.65
C GLY A 377 16.34 8.51 36.34
N LYS A 378 16.23 7.24 36.66
CA LYS A 378 17.22 6.45 37.40
C LYS A 378 17.64 5.25 36.56
N HIS A 379 18.91 5.16 36.23
CA HIS A 379 19.58 3.97 35.70
C HIS A 379 19.76 2.87 36.76
N GLU A 380 18.78 2.60 37.60
CA GLU A 380 18.82 1.43 38.45
C GLU A 380 18.13 0.28 37.73
N ILE A 381 18.85 -0.82 37.55
CA ILE A 381 18.32 -2.12 37.14
C ILE A 381 17.39 -2.56 38.27
N GLU A 382 16.15 -2.07 38.27
CA GLU A 382 15.13 -2.61 39.13
C GLU A 382 14.76 -4.00 38.64
N GLU A 383 14.91 -4.97 39.52
CA GLU A 383 14.41 -6.33 39.29
C GLU A 383 12.92 -6.23 38.97
N ARG A 384 12.55 -6.80 37.85
CA ARG A 384 11.19 -6.82 37.31
C ARG A 384 10.21 -7.28 38.36
N PRO A 385 9.19 -6.50 38.75
CA PRO A 385 8.22 -6.92 39.77
C PRO A 385 7.53 -8.22 39.29
N PRO A 386 7.37 -9.22 40.19
CA PRO A 386 6.67 -10.45 39.86
C PRO A 386 5.22 -10.14 39.48
N GLY A 387 4.82 -10.42 38.24
CA GLY A 387 3.49 -10.16 37.70
C GLY A 387 3.39 -9.09 36.60
N ALA A 388 4.50 -8.46 36.20
CA ALA A 388 4.53 -7.64 34.98
C ALA A 388 4.30 -8.56 33.77
N ALA A 389 3.20 -8.34 33.04
CA ALA A 389 2.91 -9.07 31.80
C ALA A 389 4.13 -9.04 30.88
N ASN A 390 4.52 -10.18 30.35
CA ASN A 390 5.72 -10.32 29.54
C ASN A 390 5.61 -9.51 28.26
N GLN A 391 6.54 -8.58 28.07
CA GLN A 391 6.59 -7.77 26.85
C GLN A 391 7.02 -8.67 25.66
N ILE A 392 6.23 -8.64 24.62
CA ILE A 392 6.55 -9.35 23.38
C ILE A 392 7.45 -8.43 22.54
N LEU A 393 8.69 -8.90 22.30
CA LEU A 393 9.64 -8.15 21.49
C LEU A 393 9.65 -8.68 20.05
N PRO A 394 9.80 -7.83 19.04
CA PRO A 394 10.07 -8.26 17.69
C PRO A 394 11.27 -9.23 17.61
N ASN A 395 11.22 -10.15 16.66
CA ASN A 395 12.17 -11.23 16.42
C ASN A 395 12.20 -12.33 17.50
N MET A 396 11.31 -12.33 18.49
CA MET A 396 11.15 -13.49 19.37
C MET A 396 10.64 -14.68 18.57
N TYR A 397 11.11 -15.87 18.96
CA TYR A 397 10.61 -17.13 18.38
C TYR A 397 9.23 -17.45 18.91
N ALA A 398 8.34 -17.80 18.01
CA ALA A 398 6.95 -18.17 18.33
C ALA A 398 6.58 -19.49 17.65
N TYR A 399 5.61 -20.18 18.22
CA TYR A 399 4.97 -21.34 17.63
C TYR A 399 3.47 -21.13 17.59
N ALA A 400 2.87 -21.20 16.40
CA ALA A 400 1.45 -20.97 16.22
C ALA A 400 0.72 -22.27 15.88
N LYS A 401 -0.44 -22.48 16.51
CA LYS A 401 -1.40 -23.55 16.19
C LYS A 401 -2.65 -22.91 15.61
N VAL A 402 -3.02 -23.31 14.41
CA VAL A 402 -4.27 -22.89 13.76
C VAL A 402 -5.24 -24.06 13.77
N PHE A 403 -6.47 -23.84 14.25
CA PHE A 403 -7.50 -24.85 14.44
C PHE A 403 -8.51 -24.80 13.30
N ILE A 404 -8.44 -25.77 12.41
CA ILE A 404 -9.41 -25.93 11.31
C ILE A 404 -10.57 -26.76 11.84
N GLU A 405 -11.70 -26.12 12.11
CA GLU A 405 -12.91 -26.75 12.63
C GLU A 405 -13.90 -27.05 11.50
N ARG A 406 -14.37 -28.32 11.44
CA ARG A 406 -15.45 -28.77 10.55
C ARG A 406 -16.58 -29.31 11.41
N PRO A 407 -17.66 -28.55 11.65
CA PRO A 407 -18.67 -28.92 12.65
C PRO A 407 -19.56 -30.12 12.27
N HIS A 408 -19.76 -30.35 10.98
CA HIS A 408 -20.67 -31.40 10.46
C HIS A 408 -20.02 -32.18 9.32
N ALA A 409 -18.78 -32.62 9.52
CA ALA A 409 -18.08 -33.42 8.54
C ALA A 409 -18.59 -34.88 8.58
N ARG A 410 -18.85 -35.48 7.41
CA ARG A 410 -19.10 -36.93 7.31
C ARG A 410 -17.78 -37.64 7.46
N CYS A 411 -17.60 -38.39 8.53
CA CYS A 411 -16.32 -38.98 8.92
C CYS A 411 -16.39 -40.50 9.00
N VAL A 412 -15.27 -41.10 8.60
CA VAL A 412 -14.99 -42.50 8.83
C VAL A 412 -13.67 -42.65 9.62
N PRO A 413 -13.53 -43.73 10.44
CA PRO A 413 -12.26 -43.96 11.14
C PRO A 413 -11.17 -44.36 10.14
N LEU A 414 -9.91 -44.11 10.51
CA LEU A 414 -8.76 -44.48 9.70
C LEU A 414 -8.75 -45.95 9.29
N GLU A 415 -9.23 -46.84 10.19
CA GLU A 415 -9.29 -48.29 10.00
C GLU A 415 -10.20 -48.70 8.84
N ALA A 416 -11.13 -47.84 8.43
CA ALA A 416 -12.03 -48.09 7.30
C ALA A 416 -11.43 -47.72 5.94
N LEU A 417 -10.25 -47.08 5.93
CA LEU A 417 -9.61 -46.53 4.73
C LEU A 417 -8.41 -47.35 4.28
N VAL A 418 -8.36 -47.67 3.00
CA VAL A 418 -7.23 -48.35 2.36
C VAL A 418 -6.59 -47.41 1.35
N ARG A 419 -5.28 -47.23 1.43
CA ARG A 419 -4.49 -46.45 0.46
C ARG A 419 -3.73 -47.37 -0.48
N THR A 420 -3.91 -47.17 -1.76
CA THR A 420 -3.20 -47.92 -2.80
C THR A 420 -2.91 -47.02 -3.99
N GLY A 421 -1.67 -46.96 -4.45
CA GLY A 421 -1.32 -46.18 -5.66
C GLY A 421 -1.62 -44.67 -5.58
N GLY A 422 -1.61 -44.07 -4.38
CA GLY A 422 -1.92 -42.65 -4.19
C GLY A 422 -3.40 -42.32 -4.09
N GLN A 423 -4.29 -43.27 -4.31
CA GLN A 423 -5.73 -43.15 -4.15
C GLN A 423 -6.18 -43.74 -2.80
N THR A 424 -7.30 -43.24 -2.28
CA THR A 424 -7.91 -43.74 -1.03
C THR A 424 -9.22 -44.37 -1.33
N PHE A 425 -9.47 -45.52 -0.71
CA PHE A 425 -10.66 -46.35 -0.90
C PHE A 425 -11.25 -46.68 0.44
N PHE A 426 -12.57 -46.94 0.45
CA PHE A 426 -13.23 -47.73 1.47
C PHE A 426 -14.04 -48.87 0.80
N TRP A 427 -14.39 -49.87 1.58
CA TRP A 427 -15.30 -50.91 1.14
C TRP A 427 -16.74 -50.59 1.59
N ASN A 428 -17.65 -50.55 0.62
CA ASN A 428 -19.08 -50.39 0.88
C ASN A 428 -19.76 -51.76 0.80
N CYS A 429 -20.66 -52.07 1.74
CA CYS A 429 -21.49 -53.24 1.67
C CYS A 429 -22.75 -52.90 0.91
N ASP A 430 -22.97 -53.54 -0.23
CA ASP A 430 -24.17 -53.40 -1.05
C ASP A 430 -24.78 -54.78 -1.25
N GLU A 431 -26.01 -54.99 -0.77
CA GLU A 431 -26.73 -56.27 -0.80
C GLU A 431 -25.88 -57.46 -0.30
N GLY A 432 -25.08 -57.29 0.77
CA GLY A 432 -24.24 -58.34 1.34
C GLY A 432 -22.95 -58.63 0.54
N LYS A 433 -22.59 -57.77 -0.40
CA LYS A 433 -21.35 -57.87 -1.21
C LYS A 433 -20.44 -56.67 -0.95
N ALA A 434 -19.15 -56.88 -0.88
CA ALA A 434 -18.15 -55.86 -0.74
C ALA A 434 -17.89 -55.17 -2.08
N GLN A 435 -18.10 -53.86 -2.16
CA GLN A 435 -17.75 -53.02 -3.31
C GLN A 435 -16.66 -52.05 -2.92
N ARG A 436 -15.60 -51.97 -3.71
CA ARG A 436 -14.50 -51.01 -3.48
C ARG A 436 -14.87 -49.68 -4.06
N MET A 437 -14.91 -48.66 -3.19
CA MET A 437 -15.24 -47.29 -3.58
C MET A 437 -14.03 -46.40 -3.41
N GLU A 438 -13.67 -45.65 -4.45
CA GLU A 438 -12.68 -44.57 -4.35
C GLU A 438 -13.33 -43.36 -3.67
N VAL A 439 -12.59 -42.71 -2.74
CA VAL A 439 -13.10 -41.61 -1.94
C VAL A 439 -12.20 -40.42 -1.94
N GLN A 440 -12.82 -39.24 -1.93
CA GLN A 440 -12.10 -37.97 -1.68
C GLN A 440 -12.10 -37.67 -0.19
N ILE A 441 -10.92 -37.45 0.34
CA ILE A 441 -10.68 -37.13 1.75
C ILE A 441 -10.62 -35.60 1.91
N GLY A 442 -11.32 -35.06 2.89
CA GLY A 442 -11.22 -33.71 3.37
C GLY A 442 -10.27 -33.57 4.57
N VAL A 443 -10.74 -32.88 5.60
CA VAL A 443 -9.98 -32.66 6.85
C VAL A 443 -9.91 -33.94 7.67
N ASN A 444 -8.82 -34.16 8.41
CA ASN A 444 -8.67 -35.26 9.37
C ASN A 444 -7.99 -34.78 10.66
N ASP A 445 -8.25 -35.47 11.76
CA ASP A 445 -7.61 -35.26 13.06
C ASP A 445 -6.61 -36.35 13.44
N GLY A 446 -6.30 -37.25 12.50
CA GLY A 446 -5.45 -38.42 12.70
C GLY A 446 -6.18 -39.70 13.02
N HIS A 447 -7.37 -39.66 13.62
CA HIS A 447 -8.21 -40.82 13.94
C HIS A 447 -9.41 -40.93 13.00
N TRP A 448 -10.02 -39.76 12.71
CA TRP A 448 -11.20 -39.65 11.86
C TRP A 448 -10.87 -38.86 10.60
N PHE A 449 -11.41 -39.31 9.48
CA PHE A 449 -11.21 -38.71 8.17
C PHE A 449 -12.55 -38.25 7.59
N GLU A 450 -12.63 -36.97 7.25
CA GLU A 450 -13.75 -36.43 6.47
C GLU A 450 -13.74 -37.06 5.08
N VAL A 451 -14.87 -37.62 4.66
CA VAL A 451 -15.08 -38.16 3.32
C VAL A 451 -16.16 -37.30 2.64
N THR A 452 -15.83 -36.79 1.45
CA THR A 452 -16.69 -35.80 0.77
C THR A 452 -17.45 -36.42 -0.41
N ASN A 453 -16.76 -37.16 -1.26
CA ASN A 453 -17.31 -37.77 -2.45
C ASN A 453 -16.82 -39.21 -2.60
N ARG A 454 -17.61 -40.02 -3.29
CA ARG A 454 -17.29 -41.41 -3.63
C ARG A 454 -17.53 -41.69 -5.09
N ARG A 455 -16.84 -42.69 -5.64
CA ARG A 455 -17.14 -43.31 -6.93
C ARG A 455 -16.69 -44.78 -6.91
N PRO A 456 -17.26 -45.66 -7.77
CA PRO A 456 -16.80 -47.04 -7.89
C PRO A 456 -15.33 -47.10 -8.28
N ALA A 457 -14.54 -47.97 -7.63
CA ALA A 457 -13.11 -48.12 -7.97
C ALA A 457 -12.97 -48.75 -9.39
N PRO A 458 -11.94 -48.36 -10.17
CA PRO A 458 -11.70 -48.97 -11.49
C PRO A 458 -11.35 -50.43 -11.33
N LYS A 459 -11.98 -51.30 -12.16
CA LYS A 459 -11.82 -52.78 -12.12
C LYS A 459 -10.43 -53.25 -12.60
N ASN A 460 -9.67 -52.43 -13.34
CA ASN A 460 -8.31 -52.73 -13.84
C ASN A 460 -7.42 -51.50 -13.69
N SER A 461 -6.15 -51.72 -13.31
CA SER A 461 -5.14 -50.67 -13.17
C SER A 461 -4.83 -49.91 -14.45
N ASP A 462 -5.18 -50.45 -15.62
CA ASP A 462 -4.94 -49.88 -16.96
C ASP A 462 -6.17 -49.22 -17.60
N ALA A 463 -7.31 -49.22 -16.90
CA ALA A 463 -8.49 -48.54 -17.40
C ALA A 463 -8.28 -47.04 -17.44
N LYS A 464 -8.34 -46.45 -18.64
CA LYS A 464 -8.45 -44.99 -18.85
C LYS A 464 -9.40 -44.40 -17.81
N LEU A 465 -8.97 -43.27 -17.20
CA LEU A 465 -9.67 -42.52 -16.16
C LEU A 465 -11.17 -42.87 -16.06
N ASN A 466 -11.53 -43.42 -14.93
CA ASN A 466 -12.90 -43.91 -14.68
C ASN A 466 -13.87 -42.76 -14.96
N GLU A 467 -14.72 -42.88 -15.98
CA GLU A 467 -15.72 -41.89 -16.37
C GLU A 467 -16.86 -41.78 -15.33
N ALA A 468 -16.85 -42.63 -14.28
CA ALA A 468 -17.85 -42.58 -13.23
C ALA A 468 -17.78 -41.21 -12.50
N SER A 469 -18.89 -40.51 -12.50
CA SER A 469 -19.01 -39.20 -11.82
C SER A 469 -18.90 -39.38 -10.30
N TRP A 470 -18.28 -38.41 -9.66
CA TRP A 470 -18.22 -38.30 -8.21
C TRP A 470 -19.60 -38.03 -7.63
N THR A 471 -20.03 -38.83 -6.66
CA THR A 471 -21.29 -38.65 -5.91
C THR A 471 -20.99 -38.22 -4.48
N PRO A 472 -21.66 -37.19 -3.94
CA PRO A 472 -21.47 -36.77 -2.55
C PRO A 472 -21.85 -37.94 -1.58
N ILE A 473 -21.13 -37.99 -0.46
CA ILE A 473 -21.45 -38.92 0.64
C ILE A 473 -22.51 -38.27 1.50
N ASP A 474 -23.66 -39.00 1.65
CA ASP A 474 -24.81 -38.52 2.40
C ASP A 474 -24.93 -39.13 3.81
N GLY A 475 -24.16 -40.19 4.08
CA GLY A 475 -24.16 -40.92 5.36
C GLY A 475 -25.03 -42.18 5.36
N SER A 476 -25.64 -42.53 4.23
CA SER A 476 -26.39 -43.78 4.08
C SER A 476 -25.51 -44.99 3.74
N GLU A 477 -24.24 -44.71 3.39
CA GLU A 477 -23.27 -45.74 3.00
C GLU A 477 -22.98 -46.70 4.14
N GLN A 478 -22.92 -48.01 3.81
CA GLN A 478 -22.54 -49.06 4.74
C GLN A 478 -21.05 -49.38 4.58
N VAL A 479 -20.20 -48.65 5.32
CA VAL A 479 -18.75 -48.80 5.25
C VAL A 479 -18.32 -49.99 6.10
N ILE A 480 -17.51 -50.88 5.50
CA ILE A 480 -17.01 -52.08 6.13
C ILE A 480 -15.80 -51.78 7.03
N LEU A 481 -15.87 -52.29 8.27
CA LEU A 481 -14.77 -52.32 9.24
C LEU A 481 -14.37 -53.77 9.51
N GLY A 482 -13.05 -54.01 9.55
CA GLY A 482 -12.50 -55.33 9.84
C GLY A 482 -11.18 -55.57 9.12
N ASP A 483 -10.84 -56.84 8.86
CA ASP A 483 -9.67 -57.11 8.06
C ASP A 483 -9.94 -56.89 6.58
N LEU A 484 -9.68 -55.65 6.13
CA LEU A 484 -9.92 -55.24 4.75
C LEU A 484 -9.00 -55.92 3.73
N SER A 485 -7.94 -56.63 4.17
CA SER A 485 -7.01 -57.32 3.30
C SER A 485 -7.57 -58.59 2.69
N LEU A 486 -8.62 -59.13 3.31
CA LEU A 486 -9.33 -60.34 2.86
C LEU A 486 -10.40 -60.06 1.85
N LEU A 487 -10.77 -58.80 1.65
CA LEU A 487 -11.87 -58.40 0.79
C LEU A 487 -11.45 -58.28 -0.68
N THR A 488 -12.27 -58.85 -1.54
CA THR A 488 -12.17 -58.72 -2.99
C THR A 488 -13.46 -58.10 -3.56
N GLU A 489 -13.38 -57.47 -4.71
CA GLU A 489 -14.52 -56.87 -5.37
C GLU A 489 -15.63 -57.91 -5.63
N GLY A 490 -16.84 -57.64 -5.08
CA GLY A 490 -18.01 -58.53 -5.20
C GLY A 490 -18.00 -59.70 -4.23
N ALA A 491 -17.03 -59.82 -3.30
CA ALA A 491 -17.03 -60.90 -2.30
C ALA A 491 -18.24 -60.78 -1.36
N ALA A 492 -18.88 -61.94 -1.08
CA ALA A 492 -19.93 -62.01 -0.07
C ALA A 492 -19.32 -61.75 1.32
N VAL A 493 -19.98 -60.94 2.12
CA VAL A 493 -19.56 -60.61 3.50
C VAL A 493 -20.70 -60.99 4.48
N GLN A 494 -20.32 -61.51 5.63
CA GLN A 494 -21.23 -61.77 6.72
C GLN A 494 -21.19 -60.63 7.72
N VAL A 495 -22.30 -59.93 7.88
CA VAL A 495 -22.39 -58.81 8.81
C VAL A 495 -22.49 -59.32 10.24
N ALA A 496 -21.55 -58.96 11.11
CA ALA A 496 -21.62 -59.27 12.53
C ALA A 496 -22.85 -58.60 13.14
N PRO A 497 -23.63 -59.30 13.99
CA PRO A 497 -24.73 -58.69 14.70
C PRO A 497 -24.22 -57.49 15.50
N ALA A 498 -24.94 -56.37 15.44
CA ALA A 498 -24.57 -55.13 16.16
C ALA A 498 -24.53 -55.42 17.68
N THR A 499 -23.31 -55.68 18.19
CA THR A 499 -23.09 -55.66 19.64
C THR A 499 -23.02 -54.18 20.02
N ASP A 500 -23.86 -53.78 20.98
CA ASP A 500 -23.88 -52.40 21.52
C ASP A 500 -22.44 -51.88 21.69
N ALA A 501 -22.10 -50.95 20.86
CA ALA A 501 -20.75 -50.34 20.91
C ALA A 501 -20.59 -49.65 22.25
N ALA A 502 -19.72 -50.21 23.10
CA ALA A 502 -19.17 -49.51 24.24
C ALA A 502 -18.73 -48.12 23.78
N LYS A 503 -19.36 -47.05 24.28
CA LYS A 503 -18.88 -45.70 24.16
C LYS A 503 -17.38 -45.74 24.47
N PRO A 504 -16.48 -45.26 23.59
CA PRO A 504 -15.09 -45.11 23.97
C PRO A 504 -15.03 -44.17 25.16
N GLU A 505 -14.60 -44.66 26.29
CA GLU A 505 -14.28 -43.86 27.45
C GLU A 505 -13.30 -42.77 26.98
N MET A 506 -13.73 -41.52 27.12
CA MET A 506 -12.86 -40.38 27.02
C MET A 506 -11.85 -40.51 28.15
N SER A 507 -10.68 -41.09 27.90
CA SER A 507 -9.55 -40.97 28.79
C SER A 507 -9.17 -39.49 28.83
N SER A 508 -9.55 -38.85 29.91
CA SER A 508 -9.08 -37.52 30.30
C SER A 508 -7.61 -37.62 30.71
N THR A 509 -6.72 -37.57 29.74
CA THR A 509 -5.32 -37.24 29.95
C THR A 509 -5.06 -35.85 29.41
N ALA A 510 -5.71 -34.87 30.03
CA ALA A 510 -5.28 -33.49 30.00
C ALA A 510 -4.62 -33.24 31.36
N ASN A 511 -3.30 -33.51 31.47
CA ASN A 511 -2.36 -32.86 32.38
C ASN A 511 -0.98 -33.49 32.26
N ARG A 512 -0.17 -32.93 31.41
CA ARG A 512 1.25 -32.63 31.74
C ARG A 512 1.89 -31.83 30.62
#